data_ba8857c8564ae5e7d365ae23d6950140
#
_entry.id   ba8857c8564ae5e7d365ae23d6950140
#
_cell.length_a   1.000
_cell.length_b   1.000
_cell.length_c   1.000
_cell.angle_alpha   90.00
_cell.angle_beta   90.00
_cell.angle_gamma   90.00
#
_symmetry.space_group_name_H-M   'P 1'
#
loop_
_entity.id
_entity.type
_entity.pdbx_description
1 polymer ?
#
loop_
_entity_poly.entity_id
_entity_poly.type
_entity_poly.pdbx_seq_one_letter_code
_entity_poly.pdbx_strand_id
1 'polypeptide(L)'
;VIEATFPRTAALGFDNVGLLAGRSEKEVSRIYLALDATDVVIDRAIKEGADMLITHHPLLFSVVKKVTDEDFITRRVVKLIQNDISYYAMHTNYDVLGMAELSGKIMDLQNGEVLDVTYTDEEGNPEGIGRIGNLEKEMTLEECCVYVKHRLELGSLKVFGDMQKKVHRLAISPGSGKSSIAVALEKGADVLVTGDIGHHDGIDAVEQGLAVIDAGHYGTEYIFIEDMKQFFEKKLPVLDVLTDPIEHPFQII
;
A
#
# COMPACT_ATOMS: atom_id res chain seq x y z
N VAL A 1 -9.30 -6.16 17.06
CA VAL A 1 -8.29 -7.02 16.41
C VAL A 1 -7.36 -6.18 15.55
N ILE A 2 -7.87 -5.36 14.58
CA ILE A 2 -7.03 -4.53 13.69
C ILE A 2 -6.09 -3.64 14.52
N GLU A 3 -6.60 -2.78 15.38
CA GLU A 3 -5.81 -1.78 16.14
C GLU A 3 -4.86 -2.40 17.18
N ALA A 4 -5.03 -3.68 17.53
CA ALA A 4 -4.08 -4.41 18.36
C ALA A 4 -2.82 -4.85 17.59
N THR A 5 -2.87 -4.90 16.25
CA THR A 5 -1.74 -5.28 15.39
C THR A 5 -1.23 -4.08 14.60
N PHE A 6 -2.13 -3.23 14.14
CA PHE A 6 -1.87 -2.03 13.36
C PHE A 6 -2.48 -0.80 14.06
N PRO A 7 -1.92 -0.37 15.21
CA PRO A 7 -2.46 0.74 15.98
C PRO A 7 -2.45 2.03 15.15
N ARG A 8 -3.48 2.87 15.35
CA ARG A 8 -3.59 4.16 14.65
C ARG A 8 -2.44 5.11 14.98
N THR A 9 -1.78 4.92 16.11
CA THR A 9 -0.60 5.70 16.50
C THR A 9 0.62 5.47 15.62
N ALA A 10 0.65 4.38 14.85
CA ALA A 10 1.69 4.13 13.86
C ALA A 10 1.46 4.88 12.53
N ALA A 11 0.28 5.46 12.32
CA ALA A 11 0.00 6.26 11.13
C ALA A 11 0.77 7.58 11.14
N LEU A 12 1.11 8.07 9.94
CA LEU A 12 1.76 9.37 9.76
C LEU A 12 0.81 10.49 10.18
N GLY A 13 1.36 11.58 10.72
CA GLY A 13 0.57 12.63 11.36
C GLY A 13 -0.44 13.40 10.49
N PHE A 14 -0.38 13.27 9.17
CA PHE A 14 -1.32 13.85 8.23
C PHE A 14 -2.50 12.93 7.90
N ASP A 15 -2.42 11.65 8.30
CA ASP A 15 -3.30 10.59 7.81
C ASP A 15 -4.64 10.49 8.58
N ASN A 16 -5.60 9.81 7.98
CA ASN A 16 -6.91 9.58 8.56
C ASN A 16 -7.28 8.09 8.47
N VAL A 17 -6.94 7.34 9.51
CA VAL A 17 -7.11 5.89 9.57
C VAL A 17 -8.10 5.47 10.66
N GLY A 18 -8.61 4.26 10.57
CA GLY A 18 -9.55 3.69 11.52
C GLY A 18 -10.98 3.65 10.99
N LEU A 19 -11.96 3.58 11.89
CA LEU A 19 -13.38 3.62 11.55
C LEU A 19 -13.77 5.05 11.16
N LEU A 20 -13.98 5.28 9.86
CA LEU A 20 -14.23 6.61 9.31
C LEU A 20 -15.71 6.89 9.03
N ALA A 21 -16.54 5.86 8.87
CA ALA A 21 -17.99 5.99 8.73
C ALA A 21 -18.69 4.73 9.27
N GLY A 22 -19.93 4.88 9.71
CA GLY A 22 -20.75 3.77 10.23
C GLY A 22 -20.84 3.73 11.75
N ARG A 23 -21.06 2.54 12.30
CA ARG A 23 -21.36 2.34 13.73
C ARG A 23 -20.25 1.54 14.41
N SER A 24 -19.72 2.04 15.53
CA SER A 24 -18.66 1.39 16.32
C SER A 24 -19.13 0.08 17.00
N GLU A 25 -20.39 -0.01 17.36
CA GLU A 25 -21.00 -1.15 18.07
C GLU A 25 -21.67 -2.15 17.12
N LYS A 26 -21.41 -2.06 15.81
CA LYS A 26 -21.97 -3.00 14.85
C LYS A 26 -21.28 -4.36 14.96
N GLU A 27 -22.08 -5.43 15.07
CA GLU A 27 -21.58 -6.78 14.84
C GLU A 27 -21.22 -6.97 13.37
N VAL A 28 -20.04 -7.51 13.12
CA VAL A 28 -19.50 -7.74 11.77
C VAL A 28 -19.33 -9.24 11.58
N SER A 29 -20.00 -9.78 10.58
CA SER A 29 -19.90 -11.18 10.17
C SER A 29 -19.26 -11.33 8.79
N ARG A 30 -19.37 -10.29 7.93
CA ARG A 30 -18.81 -10.27 6.59
C ARG A 30 -18.03 -9.00 6.32
N ILE A 31 -16.77 -9.15 5.90
CA ILE A 31 -15.86 -8.06 5.53
C ILE A 31 -15.64 -8.09 4.02
N TYR A 32 -15.58 -6.92 3.40
CA TYR A 32 -15.13 -6.75 2.02
C TYR A 32 -13.82 -5.95 2.01
N LEU A 33 -12.76 -6.51 1.40
CA LEU A 33 -11.42 -5.92 1.32
C LEU A 33 -11.16 -5.37 -0.07
N ALA A 34 -10.64 -4.16 -0.15
CA ALA A 34 -10.23 -3.53 -1.40
C ALA A 34 -9.06 -2.57 -1.18
N LEU A 35 -8.41 -2.11 -2.24
CA LEU A 35 -7.39 -1.06 -2.12
C LEU A 35 -8.04 0.32 -1.99
N ASP A 36 -9.04 0.60 -2.81
CA ASP A 36 -9.74 1.90 -2.91
C ASP A 36 -11.25 1.77 -2.68
N ALA A 37 -11.87 2.78 -2.05
CA ALA A 37 -13.32 2.86 -1.90
C ALA A 37 -13.96 3.58 -3.11
N THR A 38 -13.91 2.97 -4.30
CA THR A 38 -14.55 3.49 -5.51
C THR A 38 -16.07 3.23 -5.50
N ASP A 39 -16.83 3.88 -6.42
CA ASP A 39 -18.26 3.59 -6.57
C ASP A 39 -18.51 2.12 -6.90
N VAL A 40 -17.67 1.53 -7.76
CA VAL A 40 -17.75 0.11 -8.17
C VAL A 40 -17.49 -0.83 -7.00
N VAL A 41 -16.46 -0.55 -6.20
CA VAL A 41 -16.11 -1.33 -5.01
C VAL A 41 -17.24 -1.29 -3.97
N ILE A 42 -17.81 -0.10 -3.72
CA ILE A 42 -18.93 0.07 -2.79
C ILE A 42 -20.16 -0.70 -3.30
N ASP A 43 -20.45 -0.66 -4.61
CA ASP A 43 -21.56 -1.41 -5.20
C ASP A 43 -21.37 -2.92 -5.07
N ARG A 44 -20.14 -3.41 -5.25
CA ARG A 44 -19.79 -4.83 -5.01
C ARG A 44 -19.98 -5.20 -3.54
N ALA A 45 -19.46 -4.39 -2.60
CA ALA A 45 -19.61 -4.63 -1.17
C ALA A 45 -21.09 -4.70 -0.74
N ILE A 46 -21.93 -3.79 -1.27
CA ILE A 46 -23.40 -3.78 -1.03
C ILE A 46 -24.02 -5.08 -1.58
N LYS A 47 -23.71 -5.44 -2.83
CA LYS A 47 -24.26 -6.62 -3.49
C LYS A 47 -23.92 -7.91 -2.75
N GLU A 48 -22.70 -8.00 -2.24
CA GLU A 48 -22.21 -9.14 -1.47
C GLU A 48 -22.72 -9.14 -0.01
N GLY A 49 -23.43 -8.08 0.41
CA GLY A 49 -24.00 -7.97 1.76
C GLY A 49 -22.93 -7.82 2.84
N ALA A 50 -21.88 -7.05 2.56
CA ALA A 50 -20.83 -6.78 3.52
C ALA A 50 -21.35 -5.95 4.70
N ASP A 51 -20.91 -6.29 5.92
CA ASP A 51 -21.13 -5.48 7.12
C ASP A 51 -20.10 -4.36 7.25
N MET A 52 -18.90 -4.60 6.74
CA MET A 52 -17.77 -3.67 6.80
C MET A 52 -16.99 -3.70 5.48
N LEU A 53 -16.69 -2.51 4.96
CA LEU A 53 -15.71 -2.30 3.90
C LEU A 53 -14.41 -1.82 4.53
N ILE A 54 -13.32 -2.54 4.26
CA ILE A 54 -11.98 -2.15 4.69
C ILE A 54 -11.15 -1.86 3.44
N THR A 55 -10.56 -0.67 3.39
CA THR A 55 -9.65 -0.30 2.29
C THR A 55 -8.31 0.16 2.83
N HIS A 56 -7.30 0.09 1.96
CA HIS A 56 -6.01 0.71 2.24
C HIS A 56 -6.13 2.24 2.16
N HIS A 57 -6.55 2.78 1.03
CA HIS A 57 -6.69 4.23 0.87
C HIS A 57 -7.96 4.76 1.57
N PRO A 58 -7.83 5.82 2.40
CA PRO A 58 -8.97 6.40 3.09
C PRO A 58 -9.87 7.20 2.15
N LEU A 59 -11.18 6.86 2.11
CA LEU A 59 -12.19 7.63 1.39
C LEU A 59 -12.29 9.08 1.90
N LEU A 60 -12.14 9.25 3.23
CA LEU A 60 -12.20 10.54 3.91
C LEU A 60 -10.78 10.99 4.28
N PHE A 61 -10.00 11.41 3.30
CA PHE A 61 -8.64 11.89 3.54
C PHE A 61 -8.61 13.33 4.09
N SER A 62 -9.48 14.20 3.57
CA SER A 62 -9.59 15.59 3.99
C SER A 62 -10.83 15.84 4.85
N VAL A 63 -10.81 16.93 5.63
CA VAL A 63 -11.94 17.34 6.47
C VAL A 63 -13.18 17.61 5.63
N VAL A 64 -14.29 16.94 5.96
CA VAL A 64 -15.56 17.05 5.29
C VAL A 64 -16.49 17.98 6.11
N LYS A 65 -17.00 19.04 5.48
CA LYS A 65 -17.91 20.01 6.13
C LYS A 65 -19.41 19.69 5.94
N LYS A 66 -19.74 18.91 4.92
CA LYS A 66 -21.11 18.50 4.59
C LYS A 66 -21.09 17.05 4.14
N VAL A 67 -22.10 16.28 4.51
CA VAL A 67 -22.32 14.91 4.06
C VAL A 67 -23.62 14.88 3.27
N THR A 68 -23.51 15.07 1.96
CA THR A 68 -24.63 15.07 1.00
C THR A 68 -24.21 14.26 -0.24
N ASP A 69 -25.12 14.07 -1.18
CA ASP A 69 -24.89 13.40 -2.45
C ASP A 69 -24.36 14.31 -3.58
N GLU A 70 -24.14 15.59 -3.28
CA GLU A 70 -23.63 16.58 -4.25
C GLU A 70 -22.16 16.36 -4.62
N ASP A 71 -21.35 15.91 -3.67
CA ASP A 71 -19.94 15.58 -3.86
C ASP A 71 -19.74 14.06 -3.94
N PHE A 72 -18.83 13.59 -4.80
CA PHE A 72 -18.65 12.16 -5.04
C PHE A 72 -18.11 11.39 -3.80
N ILE A 73 -17.28 12.02 -2.97
CA ILE A 73 -16.74 11.42 -1.73
C ILE A 73 -17.89 11.25 -0.72
N THR A 74 -18.62 12.32 -0.45
CA THR A 74 -19.71 12.29 0.54
C THR A 74 -20.91 11.48 0.06
N ARG A 75 -21.18 11.41 -1.23
CA ARG A 75 -22.15 10.48 -1.82
C ARG A 75 -21.81 9.02 -1.50
N ARG A 76 -20.54 8.64 -1.58
CA ARG A 76 -20.07 7.31 -1.19
C ARG A 76 -20.30 7.04 0.30
N VAL A 77 -20.01 8.03 1.15
CA VAL A 77 -20.29 7.94 2.60
C VAL A 77 -21.79 7.75 2.85
N VAL A 78 -22.64 8.56 2.22
CA VAL A 78 -24.12 8.44 2.31
C VAL A 78 -24.56 7.04 1.88
N LYS A 79 -24.01 6.51 0.77
CA LYS A 79 -24.33 5.18 0.24
C LYS A 79 -23.96 4.06 1.22
N LEU A 80 -22.78 4.14 1.82
CA LEU A 80 -22.34 3.19 2.84
C LEU A 80 -23.28 3.21 4.06
N ILE A 81 -23.61 4.39 4.58
CA ILE A 81 -24.50 4.55 5.73
C ILE A 81 -25.91 4.04 5.42
N GLN A 82 -26.47 4.35 4.25
CA GLN A 82 -27.78 3.88 3.82
C GLN A 82 -27.90 2.36 3.73
N ASN A 83 -26.79 1.68 3.46
CA ASN A 83 -26.71 0.22 3.38
C ASN A 83 -26.16 -0.42 4.66
N ASP A 84 -26.05 0.36 5.74
CA ASP A 84 -25.53 -0.07 7.05
C ASP A 84 -24.13 -0.72 6.97
N ILE A 85 -23.27 -0.27 6.06
CA ILE A 85 -21.89 -0.73 5.92
C ILE A 85 -20.96 0.20 6.70
N SER A 86 -20.25 -0.34 7.67
CA SER A 86 -19.18 0.39 8.35
C SER A 86 -17.94 0.46 7.46
N TYR A 87 -17.28 1.61 7.45
CA TYR A 87 -16.10 1.84 6.60
C TYR A 87 -14.86 2.08 7.45
N TYR A 88 -13.83 1.28 7.20
CA TYR A 88 -12.56 1.33 7.91
C TYR A 88 -11.41 1.51 6.93
N ALA A 89 -10.46 2.41 7.24
CA ALA A 89 -9.25 2.61 6.44
C ALA A 89 -8.00 2.18 7.21
N MET A 90 -7.13 1.43 6.53
CA MET A 90 -5.80 1.00 6.99
C MET A 90 -4.76 1.51 6.02
N HIS A 91 -4.23 2.71 6.23
CA HIS A 91 -3.33 3.38 5.32
C HIS A 91 -1.89 3.38 5.89
N THR A 92 -1.35 4.53 6.25
CA THR A 92 0.05 4.58 6.68
C THR A 92 0.37 3.80 7.95
N ASN A 93 -0.59 3.50 8.81
CA ASN A 93 -0.40 2.56 9.92
C ASN A 93 -0.12 1.12 9.42
N TYR A 94 -0.76 0.72 8.31
CA TYR A 94 -0.45 -0.55 7.68
C TYR A 94 0.84 -0.46 6.84
N ASP A 95 1.12 0.66 6.17
CA ASP A 95 2.40 0.85 5.47
C ASP A 95 3.59 0.61 6.41
N VAL A 96 3.50 1.16 7.62
CA VAL A 96 4.54 1.06 8.64
C VAL A 96 4.68 -0.34 9.21
N LEU A 97 3.56 -0.98 9.58
CA LEU A 97 3.58 -2.23 10.38
C LEU A 97 3.26 -3.51 9.58
N GLY A 98 2.91 -3.38 8.30
CA GLY A 98 2.53 -4.50 7.44
C GLY A 98 3.18 -4.42 6.07
N MET A 99 2.83 -3.41 5.27
CA MET A 99 3.22 -3.27 3.86
C MET A 99 4.73 -3.26 3.64
N ALA A 100 5.48 -2.54 4.50
CA ALA A 100 6.92 -2.45 4.40
C ALA A 100 7.58 -3.83 4.52
N GLU A 101 7.23 -4.60 5.53
CA GLU A 101 7.75 -5.94 5.74
C GLU A 101 7.28 -6.92 4.65
N LEU A 102 6.01 -6.86 4.26
CA LEU A 102 5.42 -7.68 3.20
C LEU A 102 6.14 -7.46 1.87
N SER A 103 6.34 -6.22 1.47
CA SER A 103 7.01 -5.86 0.21
C SER A 103 8.47 -6.32 0.20
N GLY A 104 9.19 -6.17 1.33
CA GLY A 104 10.54 -6.68 1.49
C GLY A 104 10.63 -8.21 1.35
N LYS A 105 9.67 -8.95 1.93
CA LYS A 105 9.56 -10.41 1.76
C LYS A 105 9.23 -10.81 0.32
N ILE A 106 8.33 -10.10 -0.33
CA ILE A 106 8.01 -10.34 -1.75
C ILE A 106 9.27 -10.17 -2.60
N MET A 107 10.07 -9.14 -2.35
CA MET A 107 11.35 -8.92 -3.04
C MET A 107 12.48 -9.84 -2.57
N ASP A 108 12.23 -10.72 -1.59
CA ASP A 108 13.23 -11.65 -1.03
C ASP A 108 14.54 -10.95 -0.62
N LEU A 109 14.39 -9.81 0.05
CA LEU A 109 15.53 -8.99 0.46
C LEU A 109 16.33 -9.65 1.58
N GLN A 110 17.61 -9.84 1.35
CA GLN A 110 18.56 -10.34 2.35
C GLN A 110 19.07 -9.19 3.22
N ASN A 111 19.21 -9.42 4.53
CA ASN A 111 19.64 -8.40 5.50
C ASN A 111 18.78 -7.12 5.41
N GLY A 112 17.45 -7.32 5.30
CA GLY A 112 16.49 -6.24 5.15
C GLY A 112 16.41 -5.36 6.41
N GLU A 113 16.40 -4.06 6.21
CA GLU A 113 16.14 -3.05 7.24
C GLU A 113 15.05 -2.08 6.79
N VAL A 114 14.48 -1.33 7.74
CA VAL A 114 13.48 -0.28 7.43
C VAL A 114 14.13 0.78 6.56
N LEU A 115 13.47 1.17 5.46
CA LEU A 115 13.99 2.22 4.57
C LEU A 115 13.87 3.60 5.26
N ASP A 116 12.67 4.01 5.65
CA ASP A 116 12.41 5.29 6.33
C ASP A 116 11.74 5.02 7.68
N VAL A 117 12.49 5.24 8.78
CA VAL A 117 12.02 4.97 10.15
C VAL A 117 11.08 6.09 10.59
N THR A 118 9.80 5.77 10.79
CA THR A 118 8.75 6.71 11.19
C THR A 118 8.08 6.36 12.52
N TYR A 119 8.33 5.16 13.02
CA TYR A 119 7.70 4.63 14.23
C TYR A 119 8.69 3.78 15.02
N THR A 120 8.45 3.64 16.31
CA THR A 120 9.15 2.69 17.17
C THR A 120 8.11 1.90 17.95
N ASP A 121 8.18 0.58 17.87
CA ASP A 121 7.23 -0.29 18.56
C ASP A 121 7.42 -0.28 20.08
N GLU A 122 6.54 -0.98 20.82
CA GLU A 122 6.59 -1.07 22.29
C GLU A 122 7.87 -1.76 22.81
N GLU A 123 8.54 -2.56 21.98
CA GLU A 123 9.78 -3.28 22.29
C GLU A 123 11.03 -2.45 21.97
N GLY A 124 10.85 -1.28 21.32
CA GLY A 124 11.94 -0.39 20.92
C GLY A 124 12.50 -0.69 19.52
N ASN A 125 11.86 -1.52 18.72
CA ASN A 125 12.30 -1.80 17.36
C ASN A 125 11.86 -0.66 16.41
N PRO A 126 12.74 -0.26 15.47
CA PRO A 126 12.39 0.72 14.46
C PRO A 126 11.45 0.10 13.42
N GLU A 127 10.35 0.80 13.13
CA GLU A 127 9.41 0.50 12.06
C GLU A 127 9.19 1.72 11.18
N GLY A 128 8.64 1.54 9.96
CA GLY A 128 8.47 2.66 9.05
C GLY A 128 8.13 2.27 7.62
N ILE A 129 8.26 3.22 6.73
CA ILE A 129 7.89 3.10 5.33
C ILE A 129 8.98 2.38 4.53
N GLY A 130 8.59 1.34 3.83
CA GLY A 130 9.46 0.60 2.91
C GLY A 130 10.54 -0.24 3.58
N ARG A 131 11.23 -1.03 2.77
CA ARG A 131 12.38 -1.88 3.16
C ARG A 131 13.53 -1.68 2.19
N ILE A 132 14.76 -1.86 2.70
CA ILE A 132 15.97 -1.89 1.89
C ILE A 132 16.82 -3.09 2.30
N GLY A 133 17.41 -3.76 1.33
CA GLY A 133 18.23 -4.95 1.57
C GLY A 133 18.96 -5.36 0.31
N ASN A 134 19.67 -6.48 0.39
CA ASN A 134 20.42 -6.98 -0.75
C ASN A 134 19.59 -8.01 -1.52
N LEU A 135 19.69 -7.97 -2.84
CA LEU A 135 19.26 -9.09 -3.69
C LEU A 135 20.18 -10.29 -3.42
N GLU A 136 19.72 -11.52 -3.65
CA GLU A 136 20.52 -12.73 -3.49
C GLU A 136 21.83 -12.67 -4.29
N LYS A 137 21.78 -12.02 -5.46
CA LYS A 137 22.95 -11.82 -6.35
C LYS A 137 22.85 -10.48 -7.08
N GLU A 138 24.01 -9.93 -7.44
CA GLU A 138 24.07 -8.78 -8.33
C GLU A 138 23.52 -9.14 -9.72
N MET A 139 22.74 -8.22 -10.30
CA MET A 139 22.15 -8.36 -11.62
C MET A 139 22.14 -7.01 -12.36
N THR A 140 21.83 -7.01 -13.66
CA THR A 140 21.60 -5.75 -14.39
C THR A 140 20.24 -5.14 -13.99
N LEU A 141 20.06 -3.83 -14.22
CA LEU A 141 18.77 -3.18 -14.02
C LEU A 141 17.68 -3.83 -14.89
N GLU A 142 18.02 -4.26 -16.12
CA GLU A 142 17.11 -4.98 -17.00
C GLU A 142 16.64 -6.30 -16.37
N GLU A 143 17.57 -7.10 -15.85
CA GLU A 143 17.25 -8.34 -15.13
C GLU A 143 16.42 -8.07 -13.87
N CYS A 144 16.74 -6.98 -13.15
CA CYS A 144 15.97 -6.52 -11.98
C CYS A 144 14.56 -6.14 -12.36
N CYS A 145 14.32 -5.47 -13.49
CA CYS A 145 12.98 -5.17 -13.98
C CYS A 145 12.17 -6.44 -14.25
N VAL A 146 12.77 -7.47 -14.84
CA VAL A 146 12.11 -8.76 -15.05
C VAL A 146 11.79 -9.42 -13.72
N TYR A 147 12.73 -9.37 -12.76
CA TYR A 147 12.54 -9.87 -11.40
C TYR A 147 11.36 -9.19 -10.71
N VAL A 148 11.33 -7.86 -10.66
CA VAL A 148 10.26 -7.07 -10.04
C VAL A 148 8.90 -7.37 -10.68
N LYS A 149 8.83 -7.43 -12.02
CA LYS A 149 7.59 -7.80 -12.74
C LYS A 149 7.08 -9.17 -12.32
N HIS A 150 7.96 -10.14 -12.19
CA HIS A 150 7.58 -11.49 -11.79
C HIS A 150 7.12 -11.52 -10.32
N ARG A 151 7.83 -10.83 -9.42
CA ARG A 151 7.53 -10.84 -7.97
C ARG A 151 6.24 -10.09 -7.62
N LEU A 152 5.91 -9.03 -8.37
CA LEU A 152 4.69 -8.24 -8.22
C LEU A 152 3.63 -8.56 -9.30
N GLU A 153 3.79 -9.61 -10.09
CA GLU A 153 2.83 -10.07 -11.11
C GLU A 153 2.39 -8.96 -12.08
N LEU A 154 3.32 -8.08 -12.49
CA LEU A 154 3.02 -6.90 -13.29
C LEU A 154 3.26 -7.11 -14.79
N GLY A 155 2.41 -6.51 -15.61
CA GLY A 155 2.54 -6.50 -17.08
C GLY A 155 3.61 -5.54 -17.59
N SER A 156 3.80 -4.40 -16.94
CA SER A 156 4.67 -3.29 -17.38
C SER A 156 5.29 -2.54 -16.20
N LEU A 157 6.39 -1.84 -16.48
CA LEU A 157 7.08 -0.95 -15.55
C LEU A 157 7.50 0.32 -16.30
N LYS A 158 7.64 1.44 -15.59
CA LYS A 158 8.36 2.63 -16.05
C LYS A 158 9.72 2.66 -15.33
N VAL A 159 10.81 2.84 -16.09
CA VAL A 159 12.16 2.71 -15.54
C VAL A 159 12.98 3.96 -15.84
N PHE A 160 13.70 4.45 -14.84
CA PHE A 160 14.71 5.49 -14.96
C PHE A 160 16.07 4.91 -14.60
N GLY A 161 17.03 4.98 -15.51
CA GLY A 161 18.39 4.48 -15.32
C GLY A 161 18.93 3.74 -16.54
N ASP A 162 20.23 3.43 -16.49
CA ASP A 162 20.89 2.61 -17.50
C ASP A 162 20.54 1.14 -17.26
N MET A 163 19.96 0.47 -18.24
CA MET A 163 19.53 -0.93 -18.17
C MET A 163 20.68 -1.90 -17.92
N GLN A 164 21.93 -1.51 -18.26
CA GLN A 164 23.13 -2.32 -18.03
C GLN A 164 23.81 -2.03 -16.68
N LYS A 165 23.33 -1.02 -15.94
CA LYS A 165 23.80 -0.74 -14.57
C LYS A 165 23.65 -1.99 -13.70
N LYS A 166 24.70 -2.32 -12.95
CA LYS A 166 24.64 -3.39 -11.95
C LYS A 166 23.93 -2.88 -10.69
N VAL A 167 23.02 -3.69 -10.17
CA VAL A 167 22.24 -3.45 -8.97
C VAL A 167 22.31 -4.66 -8.05
N HIS A 168 22.49 -4.41 -6.77
CA HIS A 168 22.52 -5.42 -5.71
C HIS A 168 21.74 -4.99 -4.49
N ARG A 169 21.85 -3.70 -4.07
CA ARG A 169 21.11 -3.14 -2.95
C ARG A 169 19.82 -2.52 -3.44
N LEU A 170 18.69 -3.16 -3.12
CA LEU A 170 17.34 -2.75 -3.55
C LEU A 170 16.57 -2.15 -2.39
N ALA A 171 15.99 -0.97 -2.63
CA ALA A 171 14.96 -0.40 -1.79
C ALA A 171 13.58 -0.61 -2.43
N ILE A 172 12.56 -0.90 -1.61
CA ILE A 172 11.16 -0.92 -2.03
C ILE A 172 10.33 -0.04 -1.11
N SER A 173 9.56 0.87 -1.70
CA SER A 173 8.62 1.74 -1.01
C SER A 173 7.31 1.71 -1.79
N PRO A 174 6.31 0.89 -1.38
CA PRO A 174 5.00 0.83 -2.03
C PRO A 174 4.30 2.19 -2.06
N GLY A 175 3.38 2.35 -3.01
CA GLY A 175 2.63 3.59 -3.22
C GLY A 175 3.44 4.70 -3.89
N SER A 176 3.26 5.94 -3.45
CA SER A 176 3.93 7.12 -4.02
C SER A 176 5.31 7.33 -3.40
N GLY A 177 6.36 7.01 -4.15
CA GLY A 177 7.72 6.93 -3.63
C GLY A 177 8.63 8.14 -3.84
N LYS A 178 8.10 9.29 -4.25
CA LYS A 178 8.93 10.50 -4.40
C LYS A 178 9.71 10.85 -3.14
N SER A 179 9.09 10.76 -1.97
CA SER A 179 9.72 11.06 -0.68
C SER A 179 10.82 10.05 -0.31
N SER A 180 10.74 8.83 -0.84
CA SER A 180 11.69 7.76 -0.54
C SER A 180 13.01 7.85 -1.32
N ILE A 181 13.08 8.69 -2.36
CA ILE A 181 14.30 8.85 -3.20
C ILE A 181 15.49 9.29 -2.34
N ALA A 182 15.32 10.34 -1.52
CA ALA A 182 16.40 10.88 -0.71
C ALA A 182 16.92 9.85 0.30
N VAL A 183 16.03 9.16 0.99
CA VAL A 183 16.41 8.14 1.99
C VAL A 183 17.04 6.92 1.32
N ALA A 184 16.54 6.49 0.16
CA ALA A 184 17.16 5.41 -0.61
C ALA A 184 18.60 5.72 -1.04
N LEU A 185 18.85 6.97 -1.48
CA LEU A 185 20.19 7.46 -1.78
C LEU A 185 21.10 7.47 -0.54
N GLU A 186 20.61 8.02 0.57
CA GLU A 186 21.36 8.08 1.84
C GLU A 186 21.76 6.69 2.34
N LYS A 187 20.87 5.71 2.18
CA LYS A 187 21.10 4.31 2.56
C LYS A 187 21.86 3.50 1.50
N GLY A 188 22.30 4.14 0.42
CA GLY A 188 23.13 3.53 -0.62
C GLY A 188 22.40 2.48 -1.47
N ALA A 189 21.11 2.69 -1.76
CA ALA A 189 20.41 1.83 -2.70
C ALA A 189 20.95 2.01 -4.13
N ASP A 190 21.09 0.91 -4.87
CA ASP A 190 21.38 0.93 -6.32
C ASP A 190 20.12 1.20 -7.13
N VAL A 191 18.96 0.70 -6.61
CA VAL A 191 17.65 0.81 -7.25
C VAL A 191 16.54 0.99 -6.22
N LEU A 192 15.57 1.84 -6.53
CA LEU A 192 14.33 2.01 -5.78
C LEU A 192 13.15 1.47 -6.60
N VAL A 193 12.38 0.55 -6.03
CA VAL A 193 11.09 0.07 -6.55
C VAL A 193 9.97 0.81 -5.83
N THR A 194 9.07 1.47 -6.58
CA THR A 194 8.00 2.29 -6.01
C THR A 194 6.93 2.60 -7.06
N GLY A 195 6.04 3.55 -6.82
CA GLY A 195 5.05 4.08 -7.77
C GLY A 195 5.06 5.61 -7.86
N ASP A 196 4.32 6.13 -8.82
CA ASP A 196 4.00 7.55 -9.01
C ASP A 196 5.21 8.48 -9.15
N ILE A 197 6.26 8.05 -9.81
CA ILE A 197 7.45 8.86 -10.00
C ILE A 197 7.24 9.87 -11.13
N GLY A 198 7.38 11.15 -10.79
CA GLY A 198 7.34 12.27 -11.74
C GLY A 198 8.54 12.31 -12.68
N HIS A 199 8.37 12.98 -13.81
CA HIS A 199 9.42 13.10 -14.85
C HIS A 199 10.75 13.61 -14.27
N HIS A 200 10.72 14.73 -13.56
CA HIS A 200 11.93 15.32 -12.99
C HIS A 200 12.48 14.51 -11.84
N ASP A 201 11.62 13.95 -10.97
CA ASP A 201 12.03 13.14 -9.82
C ASP A 201 12.87 11.92 -10.27
N GLY A 202 12.45 11.25 -11.37
CA GLY A 202 13.20 10.13 -11.93
C GLY A 202 14.52 10.52 -12.56
N ILE A 203 14.57 11.63 -13.30
CA ILE A 203 15.81 12.14 -13.90
C ILE A 203 16.81 12.52 -12.81
N ASP A 204 16.35 13.27 -11.80
CA ASP A 204 17.19 13.75 -10.72
C ASP A 204 17.71 12.60 -9.83
N ALA A 205 16.94 11.53 -9.66
CA ALA A 205 17.41 10.32 -8.99
C ALA A 205 18.56 9.63 -9.75
N VAL A 206 18.42 9.50 -11.07
CA VAL A 206 19.46 8.91 -11.93
C VAL A 206 20.75 9.72 -11.92
N GLU A 207 20.68 11.04 -12.00
CA GLU A 207 21.85 11.93 -11.90
C GLU A 207 22.60 11.79 -10.56
N GLN A 208 21.89 11.39 -9.49
CA GLN A 208 22.48 11.11 -8.18
C GLN A 208 22.93 9.65 -8.04
N GLY A 209 22.77 8.84 -9.06
CA GLY A 209 23.24 7.45 -9.09
C GLY A 209 22.20 6.39 -8.67
N LEU A 210 20.94 6.76 -8.41
CA LEU A 210 19.86 5.85 -8.06
C LEU A 210 19.02 5.50 -9.30
N ALA A 211 18.97 4.22 -9.67
CA ALA A 211 17.97 3.77 -10.62
C ALA A 211 16.58 3.71 -9.97
N VAL A 212 15.51 3.95 -10.73
CA VAL A 212 14.14 3.87 -10.22
C VAL A 212 13.28 3.00 -11.12
N ILE A 213 12.63 2.02 -10.50
CA ILE A 213 11.61 1.18 -11.12
C ILE A 213 10.25 1.64 -10.58
N ASP A 214 9.51 2.39 -11.39
CA ASP A 214 8.14 2.76 -11.11
C ASP A 214 7.21 1.61 -11.55
N ALA A 215 6.82 0.81 -10.57
CA ALA A 215 5.94 -0.34 -10.72
C ALA A 215 4.45 0.03 -10.62
N GLY A 216 4.18 1.32 -10.49
CA GLY A 216 2.85 1.89 -10.29
C GLY A 216 2.38 1.78 -8.84
N HIS A 217 1.57 2.74 -8.42
CA HIS A 217 0.99 2.82 -7.08
C HIS A 217 0.21 1.54 -6.74
N TYR A 218 -0.85 1.29 -7.51
CA TYR A 218 -1.65 0.07 -7.38
C TYR A 218 -0.80 -1.21 -7.49
N GLY A 219 0.18 -1.23 -8.39
CA GLY A 219 1.05 -2.38 -8.64
C GLY A 219 1.96 -2.77 -7.47
N THR A 220 2.25 -1.82 -6.57
CA THR A 220 3.05 -2.06 -5.37
C THR A 220 2.22 -2.32 -4.12
N GLU A 221 0.93 -1.95 -4.10
CA GLU A 221 0.08 -1.99 -2.90
C GLU A 221 -1.07 -3.00 -2.97
N TYR A 222 -1.46 -3.53 -4.13
CA TYR A 222 -2.55 -4.51 -4.21
C TYR A 222 -2.31 -5.76 -3.34
N ILE A 223 -1.06 -6.02 -2.98
CA ILE A 223 -0.64 -7.09 -2.07
C ILE A 223 -1.30 -6.99 -0.69
N PHE A 224 -1.75 -5.78 -0.29
CA PHE A 224 -2.57 -5.54 0.90
C PHE A 224 -3.79 -6.45 0.97
N ILE A 225 -4.47 -6.65 -0.16
CA ILE A 225 -5.77 -7.35 -0.21
C ILE A 225 -5.61 -8.79 0.26
N GLU A 226 -4.64 -9.51 -0.28
CA GLU A 226 -4.42 -10.91 0.07
C GLU A 226 -3.82 -11.07 1.48
N ASP A 227 -2.88 -10.20 1.86
CA ASP A 227 -2.27 -10.23 3.20
C ASP A 227 -3.33 -9.99 4.29
N MET A 228 -4.20 -9.00 4.11
CA MET A 228 -5.28 -8.73 5.05
C MET A 228 -6.35 -9.81 5.07
N LYS A 229 -6.62 -10.47 3.95
CA LYS A 229 -7.48 -11.65 3.92
C LYS A 229 -6.92 -12.76 4.81
N GLN A 230 -5.66 -13.11 4.61
CA GLN A 230 -4.98 -14.13 5.43
C GLN A 230 -4.92 -13.74 6.91
N PHE A 231 -4.69 -12.46 7.20
CA PHE A 231 -4.72 -11.93 8.56
C PHE A 231 -6.08 -12.18 9.24
N PHE A 232 -7.19 -11.84 8.58
CA PHE A 232 -8.53 -12.02 9.16
C PHE A 232 -8.92 -13.49 9.25
N GLU A 233 -8.66 -14.30 8.24
CA GLU A 233 -8.92 -15.75 8.26
C GLU A 233 -8.19 -16.44 9.42
N LYS A 234 -6.96 -16.02 9.72
CA LYS A 234 -6.17 -16.53 10.83
C LYS A 234 -6.64 -16.03 12.20
N LYS A 235 -6.96 -14.74 12.33
CA LYS A 235 -7.30 -14.10 13.61
C LYS A 235 -8.77 -14.23 13.98
N LEU A 236 -9.65 -14.31 13.00
CA LEU A 236 -11.11 -14.32 13.15
C LEU A 236 -11.75 -15.34 12.19
N PRO A 237 -11.49 -16.63 12.34
CA PRO A 237 -11.88 -17.68 11.38
C PRO A 237 -13.40 -17.85 11.20
N VAL A 238 -14.21 -17.15 11.96
CA VAL A 238 -15.67 -17.12 11.83
C VAL A 238 -16.17 -16.02 10.90
N LEU A 239 -15.30 -15.07 10.51
CA LEU A 239 -15.65 -14.02 9.57
C LEU A 239 -15.65 -14.55 8.13
N ASP A 240 -16.63 -14.11 7.36
CA ASP A 240 -16.64 -14.25 5.92
C ASP A 240 -15.85 -13.09 5.31
N VAL A 241 -14.70 -13.37 4.70
CA VAL A 241 -13.80 -12.36 4.16
C VAL A 241 -13.77 -12.41 2.65
N LEU A 242 -14.37 -11.42 2.04
CA LEU A 242 -14.43 -11.24 0.58
C LEU A 242 -13.39 -10.20 0.14
N THR A 243 -12.89 -10.37 -1.06
CA THR A 243 -11.90 -9.46 -1.66
C THR A 243 -12.39 -8.87 -2.96
N ASP A 244 -12.08 -7.62 -3.22
CA ASP A 244 -12.27 -7.03 -4.54
C ASP A 244 -11.31 -7.67 -5.56
N PRO A 245 -11.74 -7.89 -6.81
CA PRO A 245 -10.83 -8.35 -7.86
C PRO A 245 -9.64 -7.41 -8.04
N ILE A 246 -8.47 -7.98 -8.36
CA ILE A 246 -7.28 -7.20 -8.67
C ILE A 246 -7.46 -6.62 -10.07
N GLU A 247 -7.78 -5.33 -10.14
CA GLU A 247 -8.03 -4.59 -11.37
C GLU A 247 -7.27 -3.27 -11.33
N HIS A 248 -6.30 -3.07 -12.25
CA HIS A 248 -5.61 -1.80 -12.35
C HIS A 248 -6.57 -0.67 -12.71
N PRO A 249 -6.45 0.52 -12.09
CA PRO A 249 -7.36 1.66 -12.36
C PRO A 249 -7.12 2.31 -13.73
N PHE A 250 -6.14 1.83 -14.51
CA PHE A 250 -5.77 2.33 -15.85
C PHE A 250 -5.36 1.19 -16.76
N GLN A 251 -5.28 1.47 -18.05
CA GLN A 251 -4.80 0.55 -19.06
C GLN A 251 -3.55 1.13 -19.74
N ILE A 252 -2.59 0.25 -20.04
CA ILE A 252 -1.41 0.57 -20.86
C ILE A 252 -1.70 0.03 -22.25
N ILE A 253 -1.69 0.92 -23.25
CA ILE A 253 -2.04 0.63 -24.65
C ILE A 253 -0.77 0.53 -25.48
#